data_0290ff6c4ab723c86707126478b39c70
#
_entry.id   0290ff6c4ab723c86707126478b39c70
#
_cell.length_a   1.000
_cell.length_b   1.000
_cell.length_c   1.000
_cell.angle_alpha   90.00
_cell.angle_beta   90.00
_cell.angle_gamma   90.00
#
_symmetry.space_group_name_H-M   'P 1'
#
loop_
_entity.id
_entity.type
_entity.pdbx_description
1 polymer ?
#
loop_
_entity_poly.entity_id
_entity_poly.type
_entity_poly.pdbx_seq_one_letter_code
_entity_poly.pdbx_strand_id
1 'polypeptide(L)'
;MLQRIKVIEPLPDFCLRAFFDDGQVVIYDVKEDMEQIPSYRALADISGLFNQVQLDQSRTCVFWNDEIDLPSDMIYEYGKKCK
;
A
#
# COMPACT_ATOMS: atom_id res chain seq x y z
N MET A 1 13.16 13.26 1.76
CA MET A 1 13.71 11.90 1.97
C MET A 1 12.59 10.89 1.94
N LEU A 2 12.76 9.81 1.21
CA LEU A 2 11.74 8.78 1.12
C LEU A 2 11.66 7.94 2.38
N GLN A 3 10.44 7.68 2.82
CA GLN A 3 10.23 6.81 3.98
C GLN A 3 10.30 5.35 3.52
N ARG A 4 11.00 4.54 4.29
CA ARG A 4 11.13 3.11 3.97
C ARG A 4 10.19 2.28 4.82
N ILE A 5 9.54 1.34 4.16
CA ILE A 5 8.61 0.43 4.81
C ILE A 5 9.38 -0.82 5.23
N LYS A 6 9.21 -1.22 6.48
CA LYS A 6 9.81 -2.42 7.01
C LYS A 6 8.96 -3.65 6.70
N VAL A 7 7.65 -3.54 6.91
CA VAL A 7 6.69 -4.61 6.68
C VAL A 7 5.42 -4.01 6.11
N ILE A 8 4.81 -4.69 5.15
CA ILE A 8 3.51 -4.32 4.60
C ILE A 8 2.54 -5.48 4.79
N GLU A 9 1.34 -5.19 5.26
CA GLU A 9 0.31 -6.20 5.51
C GLU A 9 -0.98 -5.80 4.82
N PRO A 10 -1.59 -6.69 4.02
CA PRO A 10 -2.93 -6.43 3.51
C PRO A 10 -3.96 -6.67 4.63
N LEU A 11 -4.92 -5.76 4.73
CA LEU A 11 -5.99 -5.85 5.72
C LEU A 11 -7.33 -6.03 4.98
N PRO A 12 -8.38 -6.45 5.71
CA PRO A 12 -9.72 -6.49 5.10
C PRO A 12 -10.12 -5.11 4.58
N ASP A 13 -11.04 -5.11 3.62
CA ASP A 13 -11.65 -3.89 3.10
C ASP A 13 -10.66 -3.02 2.34
N PHE A 14 -9.68 -3.67 1.69
CA PHE A 14 -8.70 -3.00 0.80
C PHE A 14 -7.89 -1.93 1.54
N CYS A 15 -7.53 -2.20 2.76
CA CYS A 15 -6.62 -1.36 3.54
C CYS A 15 -5.27 -2.02 3.66
N LEU A 16 -4.23 -1.21 3.83
CA LEU A 16 -2.87 -1.69 4.05
C LEU A 16 -2.38 -1.19 5.39
N ARG A 17 -1.62 -2.02 6.08
CA ARG A 17 -0.92 -1.59 7.28
C ARG A 17 0.57 -1.63 6.99
N ALA A 18 1.20 -0.47 7.09
CA ALA A 18 2.63 -0.34 6.81
C ALA A 18 3.39 0.00 8.08
N PHE A 19 4.45 -0.76 8.33
CA PHE A 19 5.37 -0.51 9.43
C PHE A 19 6.61 0.13 8.84
N PHE A 20 6.88 1.37 9.22
CA PHE A 20 7.99 2.14 8.67
C PHE A 20 9.24 2.00 9.54
N ASP A 21 10.41 2.24 8.94
CA ASP A 21 11.69 2.13 9.65
C ASP A 21 11.78 3.10 10.82
N ASP A 22 11.05 4.22 10.77
CA ASP A 22 11.07 5.22 11.84
C ASP A 22 10.16 4.84 13.02
N GLY A 23 9.53 3.69 12.96
CA GLY A 23 8.64 3.23 14.03
C GLY A 23 7.17 3.58 13.83
N GLN A 24 6.85 4.36 12.81
CA GLN A 24 5.45 4.70 12.54
C GLN A 24 4.71 3.49 11.96
N VAL A 25 3.46 3.34 12.38
CA VAL A 25 2.53 2.36 11.81
C VAL A 25 1.40 3.14 11.17
N VAL A 26 1.15 2.90 9.89
CA VAL A 26 0.19 3.66 9.11
C VAL A 26 -0.81 2.73 8.47
N ILE A 27 -2.10 3.08 8.56
CA ILE A 27 -3.17 2.36 7.86
C ILE A 27 -3.57 3.22 6.65
N TYR A 28 -3.51 2.62 5.48
CA TYR A 28 -3.83 3.32 4.24
C TYR A 28 -5.00 2.65 3.54
N ASP A 29 -6.00 3.45 3.19
CA ASP A 29 -7.20 2.97 2.50
C ASP A 29 -6.99 3.10 1.00
N VAL A 30 -6.89 1.97 0.32
CA VAL A 30 -6.64 1.94 -1.12
C VAL A 30 -7.91 2.19 -1.94
N LYS A 31 -9.08 2.13 -1.31
CA LYS A 31 -10.35 2.24 -2.03
C LYS A 31 -10.49 3.54 -2.82
N GLU A 32 -9.98 4.65 -2.28
CA GLU A 32 -10.04 5.91 -3.01
C GLU A 32 -9.23 5.86 -4.30
N ASP A 33 -8.04 5.26 -4.24
CA ASP A 33 -7.20 5.10 -5.43
C ASP A 33 -7.87 4.19 -6.44
N MET A 34 -8.57 3.17 -5.98
CA MET A 34 -9.27 2.25 -6.85
C MET A 34 -10.38 2.94 -7.64
N GLU A 35 -10.98 3.98 -7.07
CA GLU A 35 -12.01 4.75 -7.76
C GLU A 35 -11.43 5.71 -8.78
N GLN A 36 -10.25 6.25 -8.52
CA GLN A 36 -9.67 7.29 -9.35
C GLN A 36 -8.69 6.78 -10.39
N ILE A 37 -8.02 5.67 -10.11
CA ILE A 37 -6.98 5.13 -11.00
C ILE A 37 -7.49 3.82 -11.60
N PRO A 38 -7.78 3.79 -12.92
CA PRO A 38 -8.40 2.61 -13.53
C PRO A 38 -7.63 1.31 -13.33
N SER A 39 -6.29 1.36 -13.37
CA SER A 39 -5.49 0.12 -13.20
C SER A 39 -5.67 -0.50 -11.82
N TYR A 40 -6.05 0.28 -10.82
CA TYR A 40 -6.23 -0.25 -9.47
C TYR A 40 -7.50 -1.07 -9.32
N ARG A 41 -8.41 -1.00 -10.28
CA ARG A 41 -9.65 -1.76 -10.20
C ARG A 41 -9.42 -3.26 -10.21
N ALA A 42 -8.31 -3.71 -10.77
CA ALA A 42 -7.96 -5.12 -10.78
C ALA A 42 -7.84 -5.68 -9.36
N LEU A 43 -7.53 -4.83 -8.38
CA LEU A 43 -7.44 -5.26 -6.99
C LEU A 43 -8.79 -5.80 -6.48
N ALA A 44 -9.89 -5.26 -6.97
CA ALA A 44 -11.21 -5.75 -6.61
C ALA A 44 -11.71 -6.83 -7.57
N ASP A 45 -11.33 -6.72 -8.86
CA ASP A 45 -11.85 -7.61 -9.89
C ASP A 45 -11.20 -8.97 -9.88
N ILE A 46 -9.92 -9.04 -9.50
CA ILE A 46 -9.18 -10.29 -9.48
C ILE A 46 -9.12 -10.82 -8.05
N SER A 47 -9.77 -11.95 -7.83
CA SER A 47 -9.88 -12.54 -6.50
C SER A 47 -8.49 -12.85 -5.95
N GLY A 48 -8.22 -12.39 -4.74
CA GLY A 48 -6.97 -12.67 -4.05
C GLY A 48 -5.80 -11.79 -4.44
N LEU A 49 -5.96 -10.93 -5.45
CA LEU A 49 -4.84 -10.10 -5.89
C LEU A 49 -4.38 -9.13 -4.79
N PHE A 50 -5.32 -8.52 -4.09
CA PHE A 50 -4.96 -7.54 -3.06
C PHE A 50 -4.05 -8.14 -1.99
N ASN A 51 -4.26 -9.41 -1.66
CA ASN A 51 -3.45 -10.08 -0.63
C ASN A 51 -2.05 -10.44 -1.10
N GLN A 52 -1.74 -10.21 -2.38
CA GLN A 52 -0.43 -10.49 -2.94
C GLN A 52 0.49 -9.28 -2.94
N VAL A 53 0.16 -8.25 -2.19
CA VAL A 53 0.98 -7.04 -2.10
C VAL A 53 2.39 -7.39 -1.65
N GLN A 54 3.38 -6.75 -2.27
CA GLN A 54 4.80 -7.00 -1.99
C GLN A 54 5.54 -5.69 -1.82
N LEU A 55 6.68 -5.75 -1.13
CA LEU A 55 7.59 -4.62 -1.04
C LEU A 55 8.63 -4.70 -2.14
N ASP A 56 8.92 -3.55 -2.74
CA ASP A 56 10.05 -3.39 -3.62
C ASP A 56 11.35 -3.58 -2.84
N GLN A 57 12.44 -3.89 -3.53
CA GLN A 57 13.75 -4.05 -2.91
C GLN A 57 14.19 -2.79 -2.17
N SER A 58 13.86 -1.62 -2.69
CA SER A 58 14.19 -0.35 -2.03
C SER A 58 13.36 -0.09 -0.79
N ARG A 59 12.24 -0.79 -0.64
CA ARG A 59 11.27 -0.62 0.43
C ARG A 59 10.62 0.78 0.43
N THR A 60 10.67 1.44 -0.73
CA THR A 60 10.03 2.74 -0.91
C THR A 60 8.81 2.67 -1.80
N CYS A 61 8.38 1.46 -2.12
CA CYS A 61 7.21 1.23 -2.98
C CYS A 61 6.62 -0.13 -2.67
N VAL A 62 5.30 -0.22 -2.67
CA VAL A 62 4.61 -1.50 -2.62
C VAL A 62 3.99 -1.74 -3.98
N PHE A 63 3.84 -3.00 -4.37
CA PHE A 63 3.25 -3.31 -5.68
C PHE A 63 2.50 -4.64 -5.61
N TRP A 64 1.55 -4.79 -6.54
CA TRP A 64 0.79 -6.03 -6.70
C TRP A 64 1.16 -6.74 -8.00
N ASN A 65 1.46 -5.93 -9.02
CA ASN A 65 1.96 -6.44 -10.31
C ASN A 65 2.65 -5.27 -11.01
N ASP A 66 3.02 -5.47 -12.29
CA ASP A 66 3.78 -4.46 -13.03
C ASP A 66 3.01 -3.18 -13.27
N GLU A 67 1.69 -3.20 -13.16
CA GLU A 67 0.85 -2.04 -13.46
C GLU A 67 0.31 -1.35 -12.23
N ILE A 68 0.37 -2.00 -11.07
CA ILE A 68 -0.24 -1.46 -9.85
C ILE A 68 0.82 -1.35 -8.78
N ASP A 69 1.26 -0.12 -8.53
CA ASP A 69 2.22 0.15 -7.47
C ASP A 69 1.80 1.40 -6.70
N LEU A 70 2.39 1.58 -5.53
CA LEU A 70 2.04 2.68 -4.65
C LEU A 70 3.28 3.11 -3.88
N PRO A 71 3.70 4.38 -4.04
CA PRO A 71 4.90 4.86 -3.34
C PRO A 71 4.70 4.91 -1.83
N SER A 72 5.76 4.66 -1.10
CA SER A 72 5.72 4.71 0.37
C SER A 72 5.36 6.11 0.88
N ASP A 73 5.75 7.16 0.16
CA ASP A 73 5.43 8.52 0.55
C ASP A 73 3.93 8.76 0.60
N MET A 74 3.20 8.20 -0.36
CA MET A 74 1.75 8.33 -0.38
C MET A 74 1.13 7.69 0.85
N ILE A 75 1.61 6.51 1.19
CA ILE A 75 1.11 5.82 2.38
C ILE A 75 1.43 6.62 3.64
N TYR A 76 2.65 7.12 3.72
CA TYR A 76 3.11 7.83 4.92
C TYR A 76 2.34 9.14 5.12
N GLU A 77 2.12 9.89 4.04
CA GLU A 77 1.48 11.21 4.13
C GLU A 77 -0.03 11.15 4.22
N TYR A 78 -0.65 10.27 3.45
CA TYR A 78 -2.10 10.25 3.34
C TYR A 78 -2.76 9.14 4.14
N GLY A 79 -1.99 8.21 4.66
CA GLY A 79 -2.52 7.19 5.53
C GLY A 79 -2.77 7.72 6.93
N LYS A 80 -3.46 6.91 7.73
CA LYS A 80 -3.79 7.26 9.09
C LYS A 80 -2.74 6.66 10.03
N LYS A 81 -2.04 7.52 10.74
CA LYS A 81 -1.01 7.06 11.66
C LYS A 81 -1.64 6.49 12.93
N CYS A 82 -1.19 5.29 13.30
CA CYS A 82 -1.76 4.57 14.43
C CYS A 82 -0.95 4.73 15.70
N LYS A 83 0.13 5.52 15.63
CA LYS A 83 1.00 5.60 16.79
C LYS A 83 1.46 7.00 17.06
#